data_d9cc339150955c160f52eac1cd6a0703
#
_entry.id   d9cc339150955c160f52eac1cd6a0703
#
_cell.length_a   1.000
_cell.length_b   1.000
_cell.length_c   1.000
_cell.angle_alpha   90.00
_cell.angle_beta   90.00
_cell.angle_gamma   90.00
#
_symmetry.space_group_name_H-M   'P 1'
#
loop_
_entity.id
_entity.type
_entity.pdbx_description
1 polymer ?
#
loop_
_entity_poly.entity_id
_entity_poly.type
_entity_poly.pdbx_seq_one_letter_code
_entity_poly.pdbx_strand_id
1 'polypeptide(L)'
;MKSINLEQKFGLFTDHWHPHIIAELNGQQVKLAKLRGNLVWHSHEDEDELFMVVRGTLFMKFRDGEQSAGPGEILVVPKGVEHYPYTRNDEEVWVMLFEPVSTRHTGDVVDERTVSDQQWI
;
A
#
# COMPACT_ATOMS: atom_id res chain seq x y z
N MET A 1 -10.23 12.65 20.49
CA MET A 1 -9.89 11.54 19.60
C MET A 1 -11.16 10.88 19.10
N LYS A 2 -11.29 10.78 17.79
CA LYS A 2 -12.46 10.21 17.16
C LYS A 2 -12.09 8.92 16.46
N SER A 3 -13.05 8.00 16.35
CA SER A 3 -12.87 6.82 15.50
C SER A 3 -12.75 7.24 14.03
N ILE A 4 -11.99 6.47 13.28
CA ILE A 4 -11.79 6.68 11.85
C ILE A 4 -12.53 5.56 11.12
N ASN A 5 -13.44 5.92 10.22
CA ASN A 5 -14.18 4.97 9.41
C ASN A 5 -13.45 4.78 8.08
N LEU A 6 -12.95 3.58 7.83
CA LEU A 6 -12.16 3.30 6.63
C LEU A 6 -12.99 3.46 5.36
N GLU A 7 -14.21 2.96 5.33
CA GLU A 7 -15.06 3.06 4.14
C GLU A 7 -15.34 4.51 3.77
N GLN A 8 -15.61 5.35 4.78
CA GLN A 8 -15.80 6.78 4.58
C GLN A 8 -14.55 7.43 3.98
N LYS A 9 -13.38 7.08 4.49
CA LYS A 9 -12.10 7.59 3.98
C LYS A 9 -11.83 7.13 2.55
N PHE A 10 -12.10 5.87 2.23
CA PHE A 10 -11.97 5.38 0.86
C PHE A 10 -12.89 6.13 -0.11
N GLY A 11 -14.04 6.60 0.37
CA GLY A 11 -14.97 7.39 -0.45
C GLY A 11 -14.47 8.78 -0.83
N LEU A 12 -13.37 9.25 -0.24
CA LEU A 12 -12.84 10.59 -0.48
C LEU A 12 -11.88 10.68 -1.66
N PHE A 13 -11.48 9.55 -2.26
CA PHE A 13 -10.53 9.57 -3.37
C PHE A 13 -10.84 8.46 -4.38
N THR A 14 -10.37 8.66 -5.62
CA THR A 14 -10.60 7.71 -6.72
C THR A 14 -9.30 7.34 -7.44
N ASP A 15 -8.19 7.99 -7.13
CA ASP A 15 -6.91 7.73 -7.77
C ASP A 15 -6.36 6.36 -7.38
N HIS A 16 -5.50 5.81 -8.21
CA HIS A 16 -4.87 4.51 -7.98
C HIS A 16 -3.37 4.69 -7.71
N TRP A 17 -2.83 3.79 -6.90
CA TRP A 17 -1.41 3.77 -6.55
C TRP A 17 -0.94 5.06 -5.87
N HIS A 18 -1.84 5.72 -5.15
CA HIS A 18 -1.59 6.98 -4.46
C HIS A 18 -2.01 6.82 -2.99
N PRO A 19 -1.08 6.55 -2.08
CA PRO A 19 -1.41 6.42 -0.66
C PRO A 19 -1.87 7.74 -0.06
N HIS A 20 -2.93 7.66 0.76
CA HIS A 20 -3.49 8.79 1.50
C HIS A 20 -3.37 8.51 2.99
N ILE A 21 -2.84 9.47 3.74
CA ILE A 21 -2.57 9.30 5.17
C ILE A 21 -3.85 9.53 5.97
N ILE A 22 -4.17 8.63 6.88
CA ILE A 22 -5.35 8.76 7.74
C ILE A 22 -5.02 8.80 9.23
N ALA A 23 -3.85 8.34 9.63
CA ALA A 23 -3.45 8.32 11.04
C ALA A 23 -1.92 8.22 11.15
N GLU A 24 -1.42 8.60 12.32
CA GLU A 24 -0.01 8.50 12.63
C GLU A 24 0.17 8.11 14.09
N LEU A 25 1.07 7.18 14.36
CA LEU A 25 1.36 6.71 15.71
C LEU A 25 2.80 6.18 15.77
N ASN A 26 3.55 6.59 16.82
CA ASN A 26 4.90 6.09 17.10
C ASN A 26 5.87 6.15 15.89
N GLY A 27 5.79 7.22 15.09
CA GLY A 27 6.60 7.34 13.89
C GLY A 27 6.15 6.49 12.71
N GLN A 28 4.99 5.84 12.83
CA GLN A 28 4.36 5.06 11.78
C GLN A 28 3.15 5.80 11.23
N GLN A 29 2.81 5.55 9.98
CA GLN A 29 1.60 6.10 9.38
C GLN A 29 0.68 4.96 8.91
N VAL A 30 -0.61 5.19 9.10
CA VAL A 30 -1.66 4.37 8.49
C VAL A 30 -2.11 5.10 7.23
N LYS A 31 -2.07 4.40 6.09
CA LYS A 31 -2.43 4.96 4.80
C LYS A 31 -3.45 4.08 4.11
N LEU A 32 -4.26 4.67 3.26
CA LEU A 32 -5.19 3.94 2.40
C LEU A 32 -4.80 4.16 0.94
N ALA A 33 -4.92 3.12 0.14
CA ALA A 33 -4.71 3.20 -1.30
C ALA A 33 -5.68 2.30 -2.03
N LYS A 34 -6.06 2.71 -3.23
CA LYS A 34 -6.78 1.89 -4.18
C LYS A 34 -5.81 1.44 -5.26
N LEU A 35 -5.83 0.17 -5.58
CA LEU A 35 -4.88 -0.44 -6.51
C LEU A 35 -5.65 -1.04 -7.69
N ARG A 36 -5.15 -0.81 -8.89
CA ARG A 36 -5.66 -1.43 -10.11
C ARG A 36 -4.51 -1.53 -11.10
N GLY A 37 -4.27 -2.73 -11.63
CA GLY A 37 -3.16 -2.98 -12.52
C GLY A 37 -1.90 -3.37 -11.75
N ASN A 38 -0.78 -2.74 -12.07
CA ASN A 38 0.51 -3.09 -11.48
C ASN A 38 1.30 -1.87 -11.06
N LEU A 39 2.14 -2.04 -10.06
CA LEU A 39 3.15 -1.05 -9.70
C LEU A 39 4.47 -1.44 -10.39
N VAL A 40 5.59 -1.28 -9.72
CA VAL A 40 6.91 -1.64 -10.23
C VAL A 40 7.60 -2.58 -9.27
N TRP A 41 8.57 -3.35 -9.75
CA TRP A 41 9.51 -4.04 -8.88
C TRP A 41 10.27 -3.00 -8.06
N HIS A 42 10.26 -3.16 -6.74
CA HIS A 42 10.95 -2.25 -5.83
C HIS A 42 11.22 -2.91 -4.49
N SER A 43 12.04 -2.26 -3.70
CA SER A 43 12.29 -2.63 -2.31
C SER A 43 12.41 -1.38 -1.46
N HIS A 44 12.23 -1.54 -0.15
CA HIS A 44 12.47 -0.50 0.84
C HIS A 44 13.68 -0.92 1.65
N GLU A 45 14.76 -0.15 1.59
CA GLU A 45 16.02 -0.53 2.23
C GLU A 45 15.91 -0.49 3.75
N ASP A 46 15.18 0.48 4.28
CA ASP A 46 15.12 0.77 5.71
C ASP A 46 13.76 0.53 6.35
N GLU A 47 12.72 0.19 5.60
CA GLU A 47 11.37 0.08 6.12
C GLU A 47 10.76 -1.30 5.85
N ASP A 48 10.16 -1.88 6.89
CA ASP A 48 9.20 -2.97 6.73
C ASP A 48 7.85 -2.35 6.34
N GLU A 49 7.06 -3.07 5.56
CA GLU A 49 5.77 -2.57 5.10
C GLU A 49 4.68 -3.62 5.33
N LEU A 50 3.58 -3.21 5.98
CA LEU A 50 2.43 -4.06 6.18
C LEU A 50 1.30 -3.63 5.25
N PHE A 51 0.73 -4.61 4.54
CA PHE A 51 -0.48 -4.45 3.73
C PHE A 51 -1.61 -5.21 4.39
N MET A 52 -2.75 -4.57 4.58
CA MET A 52 -4.01 -5.24 4.95
C MET A 52 -5.01 -5.01 3.82
N VAL A 53 -5.56 -6.08 3.28
CA VAL A 53 -6.56 -5.96 2.21
C VAL A 53 -7.94 -5.75 2.84
N VAL A 54 -8.64 -4.73 2.35
CA VAL A 54 -10.00 -4.39 2.77
C VAL A 54 -11.02 -4.88 1.76
N ARG A 55 -10.71 -4.80 0.45
CA ARG A 55 -11.59 -5.23 -0.64
C ARG A 55 -10.74 -5.76 -1.80
N GLY A 56 -11.21 -6.83 -2.43
CA GLY A 56 -10.54 -7.44 -3.57
C GLY A 56 -9.39 -8.36 -3.16
N THR A 57 -8.56 -8.71 -4.11
CA THR A 57 -7.40 -9.58 -3.89
C THR A 57 -6.13 -8.91 -4.39
N LEU A 58 -5.18 -8.73 -3.49
CA LEU A 58 -3.86 -8.23 -3.81
C LEU A 58 -2.93 -9.41 -4.13
N PHE A 59 -2.22 -9.32 -5.25
CA PHE A 59 -1.15 -10.25 -5.60
C PHE A 59 0.19 -9.57 -5.42
N MET A 60 1.15 -10.30 -4.87
CA MET A 60 2.48 -9.79 -4.59
C MET A 60 3.51 -10.79 -5.10
N LYS A 61 4.25 -10.40 -6.13
CA LYS A 61 5.37 -11.22 -6.63
C LYS A 61 6.63 -10.92 -5.83
N PHE A 62 7.34 -11.97 -5.51
CA PHE A 62 8.70 -11.93 -4.98
C PHE A 62 9.61 -12.63 -5.98
N ARG A 63 10.91 -12.46 -5.86
CA ARG A 63 11.85 -13.12 -6.80
C ARG A 63 11.77 -14.65 -6.71
N ASP A 64 11.40 -15.18 -5.57
CA ASP A 64 11.31 -16.63 -5.30
C ASP A 64 9.88 -17.18 -5.22
N GLY A 65 8.87 -16.37 -5.59
CA GLY A 65 7.49 -16.85 -5.54
C GLY A 65 6.47 -15.73 -5.56
N GLU A 66 5.25 -16.07 -5.20
CA GLU A 66 4.13 -15.15 -5.23
C GLU A 66 3.19 -15.44 -4.07
N GLN A 67 2.63 -14.40 -3.48
CA GLN A 67 1.62 -14.49 -2.45
C GLN A 67 0.38 -13.70 -2.87
N SER A 68 -0.75 -14.03 -2.29
CA SER A 68 -1.97 -13.24 -2.45
C SER A 68 -2.63 -13.04 -1.09
N ALA A 69 -3.39 -11.96 -0.98
CA ALA A 69 -4.16 -11.63 0.20
C ALA A 69 -5.53 -11.13 -0.21
N GLY A 70 -6.57 -11.67 0.43
CA GLY A 70 -7.95 -11.23 0.28
C GLY A 70 -8.39 -10.38 1.47
N PRO A 71 -9.68 -9.98 1.51
CA PRO A 71 -10.19 -9.12 2.57
C PRO A 71 -9.94 -9.68 3.97
N GLY A 72 -9.39 -8.84 4.86
CA GLY A 72 -9.05 -9.22 6.22
C GLY A 72 -7.71 -9.92 6.37
N GLU A 73 -6.98 -10.13 5.28
CA GLU A 73 -5.66 -10.75 5.31
C GLU A 73 -4.56 -9.70 5.21
N ILE A 74 -3.41 -10.01 5.79
CA ILE A 74 -2.26 -9.12 5.78
C ILE A 74 -1.06 -9.80 5.12
N LEU A 75 -0.19 -8.95 4.53
CA LEU A 75 1.13 -9.33 4.07
C LEU A 75 2.14 -8.35 4.69
N VAL A 76 3.21 -8.89 5.27
CA VAL A 76 4.33 -8.06 5.73
C VAL A 76 5.50 -8.29 4.80
N VAL A 77 5.97 -7.21 4.19
CA VAL A 77 7.15 -7.24 3.34
C VAL A 77 8.31 -6.68 4.15
N PRO A 78 9.29 -7.51 4.52
CA PRO A 78 10.46 -7.04 5.26
C PRO A 78 11.31 -6.09 4.42
N LYS A 79 12.02 -5.20 5.10
CA LYS A 79 12.99 -4.32 4.42
C LYS A 79 13.98 -5.13 3.59
N GLY A 80 14.37 -4.57 2.45
CA GLY A 80 15.32 -5.19 1.55
C GLY A 80 14.73 -6.24 0.61
N VAL A 81 13.47 -6.65 0.80
CA VAL A 81 12.84 -7.68 -0.04
C VAL A 81 12.22 -7.03 -1.27
N GLU A 82 12.70 -7.42 -2.45
CA GLU A 82 12.12 -6.96 -3.70
C GLU A 82 10.73 -7.55 -3.90
N HIS A 83 9.78 -6.71 -4.29
CA HIS A 83 8.40 -7.12 -4.48
C HIS A 83 7.72 -6.33 -5.61
N TYR A 84 6.66 -6.94 -6.14
CA TYR A 84 5.91 -6.40 -7.27
C TYR A 84 4.42 -6.57 -6.99
N PRO A 85 3.74 -5.52 -6.50
CA PRO A 85 2.32 -5.59 -6.23
C PRO A 85 1.51 -5.40 -7.51
N TYR A 86 0.43 -6.18 -7.65
CA TYR A 86 -0.46 -6.08 -8.80
C TYR A 86 -1.86 -6.62 -8.49
N THR A 87 -2.79 -6.32 -9.34
CA THR A 87 -4.16 -6.84 -9.30
C THR A 87 -4.43 -7.61 -10.59
N ARG A 88 -5.49 -8.42 -10.59
CA ARG A 88 -5.89 -9.22 -11.77
C ARG A 88 -7.29 -8.84 -12.24
N ASN A 89 -7.56 -9.10 -13.53
CA ASN A 89 -8.89 -8.94 -14.11
C ASN A 89 -9.45 -7.51 -13.96
N ASP A 90 -8.57 -6.52 -13.96
CA ASP A 90 -8.95 -5.10 -13.80
C ASP A 90 -9.71 -4.82 -12.48
N GLU A 91 -9.52 -5.67 -11.49
CA GLU A 91 -10.16 -5.49 -10.18
C GLU A 91 -9.54 -4.32 -9.41
N GLU A 92 -10.38 -3.48 -8.84
CA GLU A 92 -9.94 -2.44 -7.90
C GLU A 92 -9.81 -3.05 -6.51
N VAL A 93 -8.63 -2.95 -5.94
CA VAL A 93 -8.29 -3.52 -4.63
C VAL A 93 -8.06 -2.39 -3.65
N TRP A 94 -8.67 -2.49 -2.47
CA TRP A 94 -8.51 -1.50 -1.41
C TRP A 94 -7.61 -2.05 -0.32
N VAL A 95 -6.55 -1.30 -0.01
CA VAL A 95 -5.58 -1.71 1.00
C VAL A 95 -5.36 -0.63 2.05
N MET A 96 -5.05 -1.08 3.25
CA MET A 96 -4.51 -0.25 4.31
C MET A 96 -3.02 -0.59 4.44
N LEU A 97 -2.19 0.44 4.46
CA LEU A 97 -0.76 0.32 4.66
C LEU A 97 -0.41 0.81 6.05
N PHE A 98 0.48 0.09 6.73
CA PHE A 98 1.06 0.53 8.00
C PHE A 98 2.57 0.47 7.86
N GLU A 99 3.21 1.64 7.94
CA GLU A 99 4.62 1.77 7.59
C GLU A 99 5.23 3.03 8.23
N PRO A 100 6.57 3.08 8.38
CA PRO A 100 7.22 4.28 8.87
C PRO A 100 6.94 5.51 8.01
N VAL A 101 6.94 6.68 8.64
CA VAL A 101 6.69 7.97 7.97
C VAL A 101 7.60 8.17 6.76
N SER A 102 8.82 7.64 6.80
CA SER A 102 9.82 7.78 5.74
C SER A 102 9.53 6.94 4.49
N THR A 103 8.55 6.03 4.52
CA THR A 103 8.32 5.07 3.45
C THR A 103 7.79 5.75 2.18
N ARG A 104 8.43 5.46 1.03
CA ARG A 104 7.99 5.87 -0.30
C ARG A 104 7.32 4.67 -0.97
N HIS A 105 6.12 4.82 -1.54
CA HIS A 105 5.34 3.68 -2.05
C HIS A 105 6.01 2.91 -3.20
N THR A 106 6.94 3.51 -3.93
CA THR A 106 7.75 2.83 -4.96
C THR A 106 9.17 2.50 -4.46
N GLY A 107 9.41 2.56 -3.15
CA GLY A 107 10.72 2.29 -2.56
C GLY A 107 11.77 3.26 -3.07
N ASP A 108 12.92 2.72 -3.50
CA ASP A 108 14.03 3.51 -4.05
C ASP A 108 13.87 3.79 -5.55
N VAL A 109 12.83 3.24 -6.18
CA VAL A 109 12.53 3.48 -7.59
C VAL A 109 11.72 4.77 -7.72
N VAL A 110 12.14 5.64 -8.64
CA VAL A 110 11.40 6.88 -8.96
C VAL A 110 10.91 6.78 -10.39
N ASP A 111 9.58 6.83 -10.58
CA ASP A 111 8.97 6.86 -11.91
C ASP A 111 7.69 7.71 -11.87
N GLU A 112 6.89 7.68 -12.95
CA GLU A 112 5.67 8.48 -13.05
C GLU A 112 4.62 8.16 -11.99
N ARG A 113 4.68 6.97 -11.36
CA ARG A 113 3.75 6.55 -10.30
C ARG A 113 4.21 6.95 -8.90
N THR A 114 5.43 7.48 -8.75
CA THR A 114 5.96 7.87 -7.44
C THR A 114 5.26 9.11 -6.93
N VAL A 115 4.71 9.02 -5.71
CA VAL A 115 4.09 10.15 -5.00
C VAL A 115 5.02 10.56 -3.87
N SER A 116 5.72 11.70 -4.03
CA SER A 116 6.69 12.19 -3.05
C SER A 116 6.03 12.96 -1.91
N ASP A 117 4.85 13.53 -2.14
CA ASP A 117 4.13 14.36 -1.17
C ASP A 117 2.74 13.79 -0.95
N GLN A 118 2.66 12.80 -0.06
CA GLN A 118 1.40 12.13 0.26
C GLN A 118 0.56 12.99 1.18
N GLN A 119 -0.75 13.05 0.90
CA GLN A 119 -1.66 13.94 1.59
C GLN A 119 -2.47 13.23 2.67
N TRP A 120 -2.82 13.98 3.71
CA TRP A 120 -3.79 13.58 4.71
C TRP A 120 -5.23 13.74 4.18
N ILE A 121 -6.08 12.83 4.55
CA ILE A 121 -7.51 12.91 4.22
C ILE A 121 -8.43 12.79 5.43
#